data_c4c4199aac8d00054322a3cf5ef77045
#
_entry.id   c4c4199aac8d00054322a3cf5ef77045
#
_cell.length_a   1.000
_cell.length_b   1.000
_cell.length_c   1.000
_cell.angle_alpha   90.00
_cell.angle_beta   90.00
_cell.angle_gamma   90.00
#
_symmetry.space_group_name_H-M   'P 1'
#
loop_
_entity.id
_entity.type
_entity.pdbx_description
1 polymer ?
#
loop_
_entity_poly.entity_id
_entity_poly.type
_entity_poly.pdbx_seq_one_letter_code
_entity_poly.pdbx_strand_id
1 'polypeptide(L)'
;MSDAPNMKTQEAGEIARLLSYVILFLASVGLLIAARSIPASRFETLGAGAFPTIVFGLIALVSAGAIFGAVRDIPKTAYSQFVSEAVAWARRCYLVIISLAAFSAYLLAIPVLGFSIASFIFLFCLQLILMPRSAKSILLALVIAAVFSFGLNWLFADVFTVFLPKGAF
;
A
#
# COMPACT_ATOMS: atom_id res chain seq x y z
N MET A 1 -13.59 7.20 39.21
CA MET A 1 -13.91 8.25 38.19
C MET A 1 -12.78 8.30 37.17
N SER A 2 -12.54 7.19 36.37
CA SER A 2 -11.40 7.06 35.45
C SER A 2 -11.78 6.50 34.07
N ASP A 3 -13.07 6.52 33.70
CA ASP A 3 -13.54 5.86 32.44
C ASP A 3 -13.73 6.79 31.24
N ALA A 4 -13.59 8.12 31.42
CA ALA A 4 -13.78 9.08 30.34
C ALA A 4 -12.73 9.06 29.21
N PRO A 5 -11.43 8.73 29.43
CA PRO A 5 -10.46 8.65 28.35
C PRO A 5 -10.63 7.41 27.45
N ASN A 6 -11.25 6.36 28.00
CA ASN A 6 -11.35 5.06 27.31
C ASN A 6 -12.49 5.03 26.27
N MET A 7 -13.58 5.76 26.49
CA MET A 7 -14.70 5.83 25.54
C MET A 7 -14.32 6.60 24.27
N LYS A 8 -13.60 7.72 24.38
CA LYS A 8 -13.22 8.56 23.25
C LYS A 8 -12.26 7.86 22.29
N THR A 9 -11.31 7.07 22.82
CA THR A 9 -10.39 6.27 22.00
C THR A 9 -11.09 5.07 21.35
N GLN A 10 -12.13 4.53 21.96
CA GLN A 10 -12.93 3.46 21.37
C GLN A 10 -13.78 3.96 20.18
N GLU A 11 -14.43 5.12 20.30
CA GLU A 11 -15.23 5.71 19.22
C GLU A 11 -14.42 6.06 17.98
N ALA A 12 -13.22 6.62 18.14
CA ALA A 12 -12.32 6.88 17.01
C ALA A 12 -11.79 5.59 16.35
N GLY A 13 -11.58 4.55 17.15
CA GLY A 13 -11.19 3.23 16.66
C GLY A 13 -12.28 2.59 15.79
N GLU A 14 -13.55 2.82 16.09
CA GLU A 14 -14.68 2.27 15.34
C GLU A 14 -14.81 2.92 13.95
N ILE A 15 -14.59 4.23 13.84
CA ILE A 15 -14.59 4.90 12.54
C ILE A 15 -13.38 4.48 11.69
N ALA A 16 -12.20 4.32 12.29
CA ALA A 16 -11.03 3.80 11.60
C ALA A 16 -11.29 2.38 11.06
N ARG A 17 -12.00 1.55 11.83
CA ARG A 17 -12.45 0.22 11.43
C ARG A 17 -13.42 0.27 10.25
N LEU A 18 -14.43 1.15 10.30
CA LEU A 18 -15.36 1.35 9.19
C LEU A 18 -14.64 1.80 7.93
N LEU A 19 -13.72 2.78 8.04
CA LEU A 19 -12.92 3.24 6.91
C LEU A 19 -12.08 2.10 6.29
N SER A 20 -11.47 1.27 7.13
CA SER A 20 -10.72 0.09 6.67
C SER A 20 -11.61 -0.89 5.90
N TYR A 21 -12.83 -1.14 6.38
CA TYR A 21 -13.78 -2.01 5.68
C TYR A 21 -14.22 -1.42 4.35
N VAL A 22 -14.43 -0.10 4.27
CA VAL A 22 -14.78 0.58 3.01
C VAL A 22 -13.63 0.50 2.01
N ILE A 23 -12.40 0.76 2.44
CA ILE A 23 -11.22 0.65 1.58
C ILE A 23 -11.05 -0.79 1.08
N LEU A 24 -11.17 -1.77 1.98
CA LEU A 24 -11.07 -3.18 1.64
C LEU A 24 -12.16 -3.61 0.65
N PHE A 25 -13.39 -3.14 0.84
CA PHE A 25 -14.50 -3.39 -0.07
C PHE A 25 -14.24 -2.81 -1.46
N LEU A 26 -13.86 -1.54 -1.55
CA LEU A 26 -13.56 -0.87 -2.83
C LEU A 26 -12.40 -1.54 -3.56
N ALA A 27 -11.33 -1.86 -2.83
CA ALA A 27 -10.18 -2.58 -3.39
C ALA A 27 -10.60 -3.97 -3.91
N SER A 28 -11.40 -4.71 -3.15
CA SER A 28 -11.89 -6.04 -3.55
C SER A 28 -12.78 -5.98 -4.77
N VAL A 29 -13.66 -4.99 -4.87
CA VAL A 29 -14.52 -4.79 -6.06
C VAL A 29 -13.66 -4.43 -7.27
N GLY A 30 -12.68 -3.53 -7.13
CA GLY A 30 -11.75 -3.17 -8.21
C GLY A 30 -10.95 -4.38 -8.71
N LEU A 31 -10.40 -5.17 -7.78
CA LEU A 31 -9.67 -6.40 -8.10
C LEU A 31 -10.57 -7.50 -8.68
N LEU A 32 -11.82 -7.59 -8.25
CA LEU A 32 -12.83 -8.49 -8.82
C LEU A 32 -13.12 -8.17 -10.29
N ILE A 33 -13.25 -6.88 -10.61
CA ILE A 33 -13.44 -6.42 -12.00
C ILE A 33 -12.19 -6.74 -12.82
N ALA A 34 -11.00 -6.46 -12.30
CA ALA A 34 -9.73 -6.77 -12.95
C ALA A 34 -9.54 -8.29 -13.15
N ALA A 35 -9.91 -9.12 -12.18
CA ALA A 35 -9.82 -10.57 -12.27
C ALA A 35 -10.68 -11.15 -13.40
N ARG A 36 -11.83 -10.55 -13.70
CA ARG A 36 -12.71 -10.97 -14.80
C ARG A 36 -12.13 -10.69 -16.18
N SER A 37 -11.16 -9.78 -16.30
CA SER A 37 -10.47 -9.47 -17.55
C SER A 37 -9.30 -10.41 -17.84
N ILE A 38 -8.95 -11.34 -16.94
CA ILE A 38 -7.89 -12.32 -17.14
C ILE A 38 -8.36 -13.33 -18.18
N PRO A 39 -7.67 -13.46 -19.33
CA PRO A 39 -8.08 -14.39 -20.37
C PRO A 39 -7.97 -15.84 -19.89
N ALA A 40 -9.03 -16.61 -20.08
CA ALA A 40 -9.02 -18.05 -19.80
C ALA A 40 -8.31 -18.80 -20.92
N SER A 41 -7.44 -19.73 -20.58
CA SER A 41 -6.84 -20.66 -21.53
C SER A 41 -7.90 -21.67 -22.01
N ARG A 42 -7.88 -22.01 -23.32
CA ARG A 42 -8.81 -23.01 -23.89
C ARG A 42 -8.60 -24.43 -23.37
N PHE A 43 -7.54 -24.66 -22.63
CA PHE A 43 -7.15 -25.99 -22.10
C PHE A 43 -7.42 -26.16 -20.62
N GLU A 44 -7.95 -25.16 -19.94
CA GLU A 44 -8.22 -25.21 -18.50
C GLU A 44 -9.74 -25.25 -18.24
N THR A 45 -10.18 -26.21 -17.42
CA THR A 45 -11.58 -26.32 -16.98
C THR A 45 -11.98 -25.18 -16.05
N LEU A 46 -11.00 -24.61 -15.31
CA LEU A 46 -11.14 -23.39 -14.51
C LEU A 46 -10.05 -22.41 -14.98
N GLY A 47 -10.45 -21.32 -15.63
CA GLY A 47 -9.49 -20.30 -16.08
C GLY A 47 -8.70 -19.68 -14.93
N ALA A 48 -7.50 -19.16 -15.21
CA ALA A 48 -6.61 -18.52 -14.23
C ALA A 48 -7.26 -17.41 -13.40
N GLY A 49 -8.31 -16.75 -13.94
CA GLY A 49 -9.09 -15.73 -13.26
C GLY A 49 -10.12 -16.26 -12.26
N ALA A 50 -10.45 -17.58 -12.26
CA ALA A 50 -11.50 -18.13 -11.40
C ALA A 50 -11.18 -18.00 -9.92
N PHE A 51 -9.97 -18.39 -9.51
CA PHE A 51 -9.54 -18.29 -8.11
C PHE A 51 -9.54 -16.86 -7.59
N PRO A 52 -8.89 -15.86 -8.25
CA PRO A 52 -8.98 -14.46 -7.84
C PRO A 52 -10.42 -13.95 -7.78
N THR A 53 -11.27 -14.31 -8.73
CA THR A 53 -12.68 -13.88 -8.75
C THR A 53 -13.44 -14.36 -7.52
N ILE A 54 -13.28 -15.62 -7.13
CA ILE A 54 -13.93 -16.20 -5.93
C ILE A 54 -13.39 -15.50 -4.66
N VAL A 55 -12.07 -15.35 -4.54
CA VAL A 55 -11.45 -14.75 -3.36
C VAL A 55 -11.89 -13.29 -3.20
N PHE A 56 -11.76 -12.47 -4.24
CA PHE A 56 -12.17 -11.06 -4.16
C PHE A 56 -13.69 -10.89 -4.01
N GLY A 57 -14.48 -11.77 -4.60
CA GLY A 57 -15.92 -11.80 -4.40
C GLY A 57 -16.29 -12.09 -2.94
N LEU A 58 -15.63 -13.06 -2.31
CA LEU A 58 -15.85 -13.40 -0.90
C LEU A 58 -15.40 -12.25 0.03
N ILE A 59 -14.24 -11.65 -0.23
CA ILE A 59 -13.75 -10.50 0.55
C ILE A 59 -14.72 -9.32 0.42
N ALA A 60 -15.22 -9.02 -0.78
CA ALA A 60 -16.20 -7.97 -1.00
C ALA A 60 -17.49 -8.25 -0.22
N LEU A 61 -18.01 -9.47 -0.25
CA LEU A 61 -19.22 -9.86 0.47
C LEU A 61 -19.06 -9.70 1.99
N VAL A 62 -17.97 -10.22 2.55
CA VAL A 62 -17.68 -10.12 4.00
C VAL A 62 -17.48 -8.67 4.42
N SER A 63 -16.74 -7.88 3.61
CA SER A 63 -16.54 -6.46 3.88
C SER A 63 -17.84 -5.66 3.82
N ALA A 64 -18.75 -5.96 2.89
CA ALA A 64 -20.07 -5.34 2.82
C ALA A 64 -20.90 -5.64 4.09
N GLY A 65 -20.89 -6.88 4.57
CA GLY A 65 -21.53 -7.26 5.84
C GLY A 65 -20.93 -6.52 7.04
N ALA A 66 -19.60 -6.40 7.08
CA ALA A 66 -18.90 -5.67 8.14
C ALA A 66 -19.20 -4.16 8.12
N ILE A 67 -19.31 -3.53 6.94
CA ILE A 67 -19.73 -2.12 6.78
C ILE A 67 -21.15 -1.95 7.31
N PHE A 68 -22.08 -2.83 6.92
CA PHE A 68 -23.47 -2.75 7.36
C PHE A 68 -23.61 -2.87 8.89
N GLY A 69 -22.84 -3.75 9.54
CA GLY A 69 -22.77 -3.83 11.00
C GLY A 69 -22.19 -2.55 11.61
N ALA A 70 -21.03 -2.12 11.14
CA ALA A 70 -20.33 -0.96 11.70
C ALA A 70 -21.13 0.34 11.58
N VAL A 71 -21.84 0.56 10.46
CA VAL A 71 -22.69 1.78 10.28
C VAL A 71 -23.84 1.84 11.27
N ARG A 72 -24.36 0.69 11.74
CA ARG A 72 -25.44 0.66 12.74
C ARG A 72 -24.96 1.00 14.15
N ASP A 73 -23.69 0.70 14.45
CA ASP A 73 -23.16 0.79 15.80
C ASP A 73 -22.48 2.15 16.08
N ILE A 74 -22.16 2.95 15.05
CA ILE A 74 -21.43 4.22 15.19
C ILE A 74 -22.38 5.37 15.49
N PRO A 75 -22.26 6.05 16.65
CA PRO A 75 -23.06 7.24 16.98
C PRO A 75 -22.63 8.44 16.13
N LYS A 76 -23.59 9.29 15.74
CA LYS A 76 -23.35 10.47 14.89
C LYS A 76 -22.34 11.48 15.45
N THR A 77 -22.16 11.50 16.76
CA THR A 77 -21.19 12.36 17.48
C THR A 77 -19.74 11.94 17.28
N ALA A 78 -19.48 10.70 16.86
CA ALA A 78 -18.13 10.18 16.68
C ALA A 78 -17.40 10.84 15.47
N TYR A 79 -18.13 11.32 14.48
CA TYR A 79 -17.52 11.86 13.25
C TYR A 79 -16.69 13.14 13.45
N SER A 80 -17.11 14.04 14.36
CA SER A 80 -16.37 15.29 14.60
C SER A 80 -15.05 15.05 15.36
N GLN A 81 -15.02 14.04 16.22
CA GLN A 81 -13.84 13.66 16.99
C GLN A 81 -12.83 12.88 16.12
N PHE A 82 -13.34 12.08 15.19
CA PHE A 82 -12.50 11.30 14.26
C PHE A 82 -11.55 12.18 13.44
N VAL A 83 -12.03 13.31 12.91
CA VAL A 83 -11.18 14.19 12.08
C VAL A 83 -9.99 14.71 12.88
N SER A 84 -10.19 15.13 14.12
CA SER A 84 -9.10 15.63 14.99
C SER A 84 -8.11 14.52 15.37
N GLU A 85 -8.59 13.33 15.65
CA GLU A 85 -7.74 12.18 15.98
C GLU A 85 -7.03 11.61 14.74
N ALA A 86 -7.69 11.59 13.59
CA ALA A 86 -7.06 11.20 12.32
C ALA A 86 -5.91 12.14 11.93
N VAL A 87 -6.08 13.47 12.15
CA VAL A 87 -5.01 14.43 11.93
C VAL A 87 -3.86 14.23 12.93
N ALA A 88 -4.17 13.98 14.20
CA ALA A 88 -3.17 13.69 15.21
C ALA A 88 -2.41 12.39 14.92
N TRP A 89 -3.12 11.35 14.47
CA TRP A 89 -2.54 10.08 14.03
C TRP A 89 -1.66 10.28 12.80
N ALA A 90 -2.15 10.99 11.78
CA ALA A 90 -1.38 11.28 10.57
C ALA A 90 -0.09 12.05 10.86
N ARG A 91 -0.13 13.01 11.80
CA ARG A 91 1.06 13.71 12.28
C ARG A 91 2.03 12.79 13.04
N ARG A 92 1.53 11.79 13.75
CA ARG A 92 2.36 10.80 14.45
C ARG A 92 2.99 9.81 13.48
N CYS A 93 2.23 9.42 12.44
CA CYS A 93 2.63 8.43 11.44
C CYS A 93 3.10 9.07 10.12
N TYR A 94 3.53 10.34 10.12
CA TYR A 94 3.88 11.08 8.90
C TYR A 94 4.97 10.38 8.06
N LEU A 95 5.92 9.70 8.71
CA LEU A 95 6.97 8.94 8.01
C LEU A 95 6.38 7.76 7.21
N VAL A 96 5.35 7.09 7.75
CA VAL A 96 4.66 6.00 7.04
C VAL A 96 3.93 6.54 5.82
N ILE A 97 3.25 7.69 5.98
CA ILE A 97 2.52 8.33 4.88
C ILE A 97 3.50 8.78 3.79
N ILE A 98 4.63 9.39 4.16
CA ILE A 98 5.68 9.79 3.22
C ILE A 98 6.26 8.57 2.50
N SER A 99 6.55 7.48 3.22
CA SER A 99 7.08 6.25 2.63
C SER A 99 6.12 5.62 1.63
N LEU A 100 4.82 5.62 1.96
CA LEU A 100 3.78 5.09 1.08
C LEU A 100 3.59 5.96 -0.17
N ALA A 101 3.61 7.29 0.00
CA ALA A 101 3.55 8.24 -1.12
C ALA A 101 4.78 8.11 -2.03
N ALA A 102 5.98 8.01 -1.45
CA ALA A 102 7.22 7.78 -2.18
C ALA A 102 7.20 6.45 -2.94
N PHE A 103 6.67 5.38 -2.33
CA PHE A 103 6.51 4.08 -2.97
C PHE A 103 5.52 4.14 -4.14
N SER A 104 4.39 4.85 -3.98
CA SER A 104 3.43 5.05 -5.07
C SER A 104 4.05 5.83 -6.23
N ALA A 105 4.80 6.90 -5.94
CA ALA A 105 5.53 7.65 -6.95
C ALA A 105 6.59 6.79 -7.66
N TYR A 106 7.29 5.92 -6.93
CA TYR A 106 8.24 4.96 -7.48
C TYR A 106 7.57 4.02 -8.50
N LEU A 107 6.42 3.43 -8.14
CA LEU A 107 5.68 2.54 -9.06
C LEU A 107 5.28 3.25 -10.37
N LEU A 108 4.87 4.50 -10.28
CA LEU A 108 4.53 5.31 -11.46
C LEU A 108 5.76 5.74 -12.27
N ALA A 109 6.93 5.83 -11.64
CA ALA A 109 8.18 6.21 -12.28
C ALA A 109 8.85 5.06 -13.06
N ILE A 110 8.62 3.79 -12.66
CA ILE A 110 9.24 2.61 -13.30
C ILE A 110 9.05 2.57 -14.83
N PRO A 111 7.84 2.78 -15.39
CA PRO A 111 7.65 2.71 -16.84
C PRO A 111 8.44 3.78 -17.60
N VAL A 112 8.71 4.94 -16.97
CA VAL A 112 9.39 6.08 -17.60
C VAL A 112 10.91 6.01 -17.39
N LEU A 113 11.36 5.83 -16.15
CA LEU A 113 12.78 5.86 -15.76
C LEU A 113 13.47 4.49 -15.84
N GLY A 114 12.69 3.42 -15.95
CA GLY A 114 13.20 2.07 -15.81
C GLY A 114 13.42 1.66 -14.35
N PHE A 115 13.55 0.35 -14.12
CA PHE A 115 13.66 -0.23 -12.78
C PHE A 115 14.87 0.30 -12.02
N SER A 116 16.07 0.27 -12.63
CA SER A 116 17.32 0.59 -11.93
C SER A 116 17.36 2.04 -11.44
N ILE A 117 17.02 2.99 -12.31
CA ILE A 117 17.08 4.43 -11.97
C ILE A 117 15.97 4.77 -10.97
N ALA A 118 14.74 4.29 -11.21
CA ALA A 118 13.62 4.53 -10.31
C ALA A 118 13.90 3.97 -8.91
N SER A 119 14.42 2.73 -8.82
CA SER A 119 14.77 2.10 -7.54
C SER A 119 15.90 2.83 -6.82
N PHE A 120 16.92 3.27 -7.55
CA PHE A 120 18.01 4.05 -6.98
C PHE A 120 17.51 5.34 -6.34
N ILE A 121 16.72 6.12 -7.08
CA ILE A 121 16.14 7.38 -6.58
C ILE A 121 15.24 7.11 -5.37
N PHE A 122 14.35 6.14 -5.46
CA PHE A 122 13.43 5.78 -4.38
C PHE A 122 14.19 5.37 -3.11
N LEU A 123 15.13 4.42 -3.20
CA LEU A 123 15.89 3.95 -2.06
C LEU A 123 16.75 5.05 -1.45
N PHE A 124 17.42 5.84 -2.26
CA PHE A 124 18.25 6.93 -1.79
C PHE A 124 17.43 8.02 -1.08
N CYS A 125 16.34 8.50 -1.70
CA CYS A 125 15.47 9.50 -1.10
C CYS A 125 14.81 8.99 0.18
N LEU A 126 14.32 7.75 0.20
CA LEU A 126 13.69 7.17 1.37
C LEU A 126 14.68 7.05 2.53
N GLN A 127 15.91 6.62 2.26
CA GLN A 127 16.96 6.53 3.29
C GLN A 127 17.32 7.92 3.84
N LEU A 128 17.42 8.95 2.99
CA LEU A 128 17.68 10.33 3.44
C LEU A 128 16.58 10.90 4.35
N ILE A 129 15.33 10.46 4.16
CA ILE A 129 14.21 10.85 5.00
C ILE A 129 14.23 10.13 6.35
N LEU A 130 14.59 8.84 6.35
CA LEU A 130 14.53 7.97 7.53
C LEU A 130 15.81 7.99 8.39
N MET A 131 16.98 8.28 7.79
CA MET A 131 18.26 8.25 8.48
C MET A 131 18.64 9.62 9.10
N PRO A 132 19.41 9.63 10.20
CA PRO A 132 19.99 10.85 10.73
C PRO A 132 20.97 11.46 9.70
N ARG A 133 20.91 12.78 9.54
CA ARG A 133 21.71 13.53 8.56
C ARG A 133 23.16 13.65 8.98
N SER A 134 23.97 12.63 8.71
CA SER A 134 25.42 12.71 8.85
C SER A 134 26.09 12.36 7.51
N ALA A 135 27.31 12.86 7.27
CA ALA A 135 28.04 12.57 6.03
C ALA A 135 28.26 11.06 5.82
N LYS A 136 28.52 10.33 6.90
CA LYS A 136 28.67 8.86 6.86
C LYS A 136 27.38 8.17 6.48
N SER A 137 26.23 8.63 7.01
CA SER A 137 24.90 8.08 6.68
C SER A 137 24.54 8.32 5.22
N ILE A 138 24.83 9.50 4.69
CA ILE A 138 24.56 9.84 3.28
C ILE A 138 25.40 8.96 2.34
N LEU A 139 26.69 8.78 2.64
CA LEU A 139 27.55 7.89 1.87
C LEU A 139 27.07 6.44 1.92
N LEU A 140 26.67 5.97 3.09
CA LEU A 140 26.12 4.62 3.27
C LEU A 140 24.81 4.45 2.49
N ALA A 141 23.91 5.44 2.55
CA ALA A 141 22.67 5.44 1.79
C ALA A 141 22.92 5.36 0.27
N LEU A 142 23.90 6.12 -0.23
CA LEU A 142 24.28 6.10 -1.63
C LEU A 142 24.78 4.71 -2.07
N VAL A 143 25.67 4.12 -1.28
CA VAL A 143 26.23 2.80 -1.57
C VAL A 143 25.15 1.73 -1.54
N ILE A 144 24.30 1.72 -0.51
CA ILE A 144 23.21 0.75 -0.39
C ILE A 144 22.24 0.91 -1.57
N ALA A 145 21.80 2.14 -1.88
CA ALA A 145 20.89 2.38 -2.99
C ALA A 145 21.49 1.91 -4.32
N ALA A 146 22.78 2.17 -4.57
CA ALA A 146 23.46 1.74 -5.79
C ALA A 146 23.58 0.21 -5.86
N VAL A 147 24.07 -0.43 -4.80
CA VAL A 147 24.25 -1.89 -4.78
C VAL A 147 22.93 -2.62 -4.96
N PHE A 148 21.88 -2.22 -4.24
CA PHE A 148 20.59 -2.91 -4.37
C PHE A 148 19.91 -2.61 -5.71
N SER A 149 19.93 -1.39 -6.21
CA SER A 149 19.26 -1.03 -7.46
C SER A 149 19.92 -1.67 -8.68
N PHE A 150 21.23 -1.51 -8.84
CA PHE A 150 21.95 -2.05 -9.98
C PHE A 150 22.29 -3.53 -9.79
N GLY A 151 22.56 -3.96 -8.56
CA GLY A 151 22.84 -5.35 -8.24
C GLY A 151 21.64 -6.27 -8.48
N LEU A 152 20.43 -5.86 -8.07
CA LEU A 152 19.21 -6.61 -8.38
C LEU A 152 18.93 -6.66 -9.88
N ASN A 153 19.10 -5.54 -10.58
CA ASN A 153 18.92 -5.53 -12.03
C ASN A 153 19.88 -6.50 -12.74
N TRP A 154 21.16 -6.51 -12.34
CA TRP A 154 22.14 -7.46 -12.85
C TRP A 154 21.77 -8.90 -12.50
N LEU A 155 21.39 -9.17 -11.25
CA LEU A 155 20.98 -10.49 -10.79
C LEU A 155 19.80 -11.04 -11.61
N PHE A 156 18.78 -10.22 -11.82
CA PHE A 156 17.61 -10.63 -12.62
C PHE A 156 17.95 -10.84 -14.09
N ALA A 157 18.79 -9.99 -14.68
CA ALA A 157 19.16 -10.10 -16.08
C ALA A 157 20.09 -11.30 -16.36
N ASP A 158 21.16 -11.47 -15.55
CA ASP A 158 22.22 -12.45 -15.85
C ASP A 158 21.98 -13.83 -15.19
N VAL A 159 21.38 -13.87 -13.98
CA VAL A 159 21.15 -15.14 -13.28
C VAL A 159 19.77 -15.72 -13.60
N PHE A 160 18.73 -14.89 -13.55
CA PHE A 160 17.36 -15.34 -13.79
C PHE A 160 16.90 -15.17 -15.25
N THR A 161 17.69 -14.53 -16.11
CA THR A 161 17.33 -14.24 -17.52
C THR A 161 16.01 -13.47 -17.66
N VAL A 162 15.61 -12.72 -16.62
CA VAL A 162 14.41 -11.91 -16.58
C VAL A 162 14.78 -10.45 -16.80
N PHE A 163 14.33 -9.88 -17.90
CA PHE A 163 14.59 -8.46 -18.19
C PHE A 163 13.58 -7.58 -17.49
N LEU A 164 14.07 -6.74 -16.57
CA LEU A 164 13.28 -5.72 -15.91
C LEU A 164 13.00 -4.53 -16.85
N PRO A 165 11.94 -3.74 -16.62
CA PRO A 165 11.61 -2.59 -17.45
C PRO A 165 12.79 -1.63 -17.61
N LYS A 166 13.22 -1.40 -18.87
CA LYS A 166 14.36 -0.52 -19.17
C LYS A 166 14.00 0.98 -19.18
N GLY A 167 12.70 1.32 -19.03
CA GLY A 167 12.22 2.69 -19.19
C GLY A 167 11.92 3.06 -20.64
N ALA A 168 11.60 4.33 -20.85
CA ALA A 168 11.24 4.87 -22.16
C ALA A 168 12.46 5.33 -23.00
N PHE A 169 13.69 4.97 -22.59
CA PHE A 169 14.94 5.35 -23.27
C PHE A 169 15.52 4.22 -24.08
#